data_9f097319801b490c52edc5f861066045
#
_entry.id   9f097319801b490c52edc5f861066045
#
_cell.length_a   1.000
_cell.length_b   1.000
_cell.length_c   1.000
_cell.angle_alpha   90.00
_cell.angle_beta   90.00
_cell.angle_gamma   90.00
#
_symmetry.space_group_name_H-M   'P 1'
#
loop_
_entity.id
_entity.type
_entity.pdbx_description
1 polymer ?
#
loop_
_entity_poly.entity_id
_entity_poly.type
_entity_poly.pdbx_seq_one_letter_code
_entity_poly.pdbx_strand_id
1 'polypeptide(L)'
;MAVFPFNLKCSAVIIMVAALLAGLAFALGHDAFYQSVNGKPVLNGQQLGFSNSSLKLSDQQVYVSLGTFFAFLVKSSLGLSVSTVFDQSAWKSIQGHRTGIGTIDDLLSVLKNGFTILNLQLWKRFPISMTLAVICWLLPVASMISPATLSVHLASFDQYSLRRIPRVDFTSTNFANLNSVLANLSGQNVWLSGYSGPTPETQRVVNNVATQGTILPIEPPAVNSSWSVKFHGPSIVCDDVNQTLRAYITQNVAQAMRPPELYESNLFALTRYGYLSWAPESDDPKGSTPFYQVNGNDTYIQRSIQLGPEFRDPEGTNAGISTPTTPFVHGAPLSLFVAIFPRAMEYAEYNSALENVDKAVQNSTILRCLLHNASYQADLTYINKEQTIHVINKTILNGVGLVDGISNYDNGSLASSNLSFIHNPQFMECLSYQSLMEAFGSLLFGSIKTFIATLANPKSSAGGSLSYSEKPNTSIISTKLMETEEMRSIQYIINSNISSPFTDYWKLRSVSSLNISSTPLSKTLEELFQNVTFSLMSSGMF
;
A
#
# COMPACT_ATOMS: atom_id res chain seq x y z
N MET A 1 -78.96 27.79 -3.38
CA MET A 1 -78.19 26.93 -2.45
C MET A 1 -79.04 25.72 -2.12
N ALA A 2 -78.84 24.60 -2.73
CA ALA A 2 -79.57 23.36 -2.44
C ALA A 2 -78.91 22.70 -1.22
N VAL A 3 -79.56 22.75 -0.09
CA VAL A 3 -79.17 22.00 1.10
C VAL A 3 -79.57 20.54 0.86
N PHE A 4 -78.58 19.69 0.56
CA PHE A 4 -78.83 18.26 0.53
C PHE A 4 -79.16 17.80 1.97
N PRO A 5 -80.30 17.18 2.20
CA PRO A 5 -80.61 16.57 3.50
C PRO A 5 -79.78 15.25 3.60
N PHE A 6 -78.64 15.36 4.20
CA PHE A 6 -77.81 14.17 4.56
C PHE A 6 -78.58 13.44 5.68
N ASN A 7 -79.13 12.27 5.39
CA ASN A 7 -79.80 11.40 6.32
C ASN A 7 -78.86 11.03 7.49
N LEU A 8 -79.08 11.59 8.69
CA LEU A 8 -78.16 11.45 9.83
C LEU A 8 -77.82 10.01 10.25
N LYS A 9 -78.65 9.03 9.85
CA LYS A 9 -78.38 7.61 10.16
C LYS A 9 -77.26 6.97 9.34
N CYS A 10 -76.93 7.44 8.12
CA CYS A 10 -75.85 6.97 7.31
C CYS A 10 -74.53 7.74 7.53
N SER A 11 -74.60 8.97 8.11
CA SER A 11 -73.41 9.82 8.25
C SER A 11 -72.39 9.27 9.22
N ALA A 12 -72.79 8.69 10.33
CA ALA A 12 -71.84 8.15 11.33
C ALA A 12 -71.07 6.94 10.84
N VAL A 13 -71.72 6.04 10.08
CA VAL A 13 -71.04 4.88 9.48
C VAL A 13 -70.05 5.32 8.40
N ILE A 14 -70.43 6.30 7.57
CA ILE A 14 -69.59 6.87 6.54
C ILE A 14 -68.36 7.55 7.18
N ILE A 15 -68.50 8.33 8.22
CA ILE A 15 -67.46 9.02 8.95
C ILE A 15 -66.50 7.98 9.56
N MET A 16 -67.01 6.93 10.20
CA MET A 16 -66.25 5.85 10.81
C MET A 16 -65.35 5.13 9.76
N VAL A 17 -65.95 4.72 8.64
CA VAL A 17 -65.23 4.00 7.56
C VAL A 17 -64.25 4.95 6.88
N ALA A 18 -64.62 6.16 6.57
CA ALA A 18 -63.75 7.13 5.95
C ALA A 18 -62.55 7.49 6.85
N ALA A 19 -62.77 7.67 8.16
CA ALA A 19 -61.72 7.92 9.12
C ALA A 19 -60.80 6.72 9.30
N LEU A 20 -61.31 5.50 9.28
CA LEU A 20 -60.50 4.27 9.33
C LEU A 20 -59.63 4.15 8.08
N LEU A 21 -60.21 4.33 6.89
CA LEU A 21 -59.44 4.29 5.62
C LEU A 21 -58.41 5.40 5.56
N ALA A 22 -58.71 6.60 6.00
CA ALA A 22 -57.75 7.70 6.09
C ALA A 22 -56.61 7.37 7.06
N GLY A 23 -56.92 6.82 8.24
CA GLY A 23 -55.94 6.40 9.23
C GLY A 23 -55.01 5.32 8.67
N LEU A 24 -55.55 4.35 7.94
CA LEU A 24 -54.74 3.31 7.26
C LEU A 24 -53.88 3.93 6.16
N ALA A 25 -54.40 4.80 5.33
CA ALA A 25 -53.64 5.47 4.29
C ALA A 25 -52.49 6.32 4.86
N PHE A 26 -52.74 7.06 5.96
CA PHE A 26 -51.65 7.80 6.62
C PHE A 26 -50.63 6.88 7.28
N ALA A 27 -51.02 5.74 7.83
CA ALA A 27 -50.08 4.76 8.38
C ALA A 27 -49.20 4.16 7.30
N LEU A 28 -49.74 3.78 6.15
CA LEU A 28 -48.96 3.30 4.98
C LEU A 28 -48.05 4.40 4.42
N GLY A 29 -48.56 5.64 4.36
CA GLY A 29 -47.76 6.79 3.95
C GLY A 29 -46.57 7.05 4.90
N HIS A 30 -46.81 6.91 6.21
CA HIS A 30 -45.76 7.02 7.23
C HIS A 30 -44.69 5.95 7.09
N ASP A 31 -45.08 4.69 6.91
CA ASP A 31 -44.14 3.57 6.66
C ASP A 31 -43.34 3.80 5.39
N ALA A 32 -44.00 4.13 4.28
CA ALA A 32 -43.31 4.42 3.02
C ALA A 32 -42.33 5.60 3.15
N PHE A 33 -42.69 6.64 3.92
CA PHE A 33 -41.78 7.74 4.22
C PHE A 33 -40.56 7.26 5.00
N TYR A 34 -40.73 6.48 6.07
CA TYR A 34 -39.59 5.96 6.84
C TYR A 34 -38.72 5.04 6.03
N GLN A 35 -39.26 4.17 5.19
CA GLN A 35 -38.50 3.35 4.26
C GLN A 35 -37.71 4.20 3.26
N SER A 36 -38.28 5.30 2.78
CA SER A 36 -37.63 6.21 1.84
C SER A 36 -36.44 6.97 2.44
N VAL A 37 -36.42 7.16 3.77
CA VAL A 37 -35.37 7.87 4.52
C VAL A 37 -34.34 6.90 5.09
N ASN A 38 -34.69 5.64 5.25
CA ASN A 38 -33.81 4.60 5.79
C ASN A 38 -32.53 4.47 4.95
N GLY A 39 -31.37 4.50 5.61
CA GLY A 39 -30.05 4.38 4.98
C GLY A 39 -29.60 5.62 4.19
N LYS A 40 -30.34 6.74 4.24
CA LYS A 40 -29.89 7.97 3.59
C LYS A 40 -28.99 8.78 4.51
N PRO A 41 -27.92 9.39 3.98
CA PRO A 41 -27.07 10.27 4.77
C PRO A 41 -27.80 11.55 5.12
N VAL A 42 -27.71 11.95 6.39
CA VAL A 42 -28.17 13.24 6.87
C VAL A 42 -26.99 14.21 6.83
N LEU A 43 -26.99 15.13 5.88
CA LEU A 43 -25.94 16.12 5.73
C LEU A 43 -26.15 17.26 6.74
N ASN A 44 -25.32 17.26 7.79
CA ASN A 44 -25.28 18.39 8.72
C ASN A 44 -24.72 19.63 7.99
N GLY A 45 -25.58 20.52 7.54
CA GLY A 45 -25.19 21.80 6.96
C GLY A 45 -25.82 22.19 5.63
N GLN A 46 -26.53 21.30 4.94
CA GLN A 46 -27.42 21.73 3.88
C GLN A 46 -28.72 22.25 4.52
N GLN A 47 -28.88 23.56 4.49
CA GLN A 47 -30.08 24.21 4.92
C GLN A 47 -31.08 24.13 3.77
N LEU A 48 -32.19 23.44 3.96
CA LEU A 48 -33.37 23.58 3.09
C LEU A 48 -33.87 25.00 3.25
N GLY A 49 -33.31 25.93 2.52
CA GLY A 49 -33.78 27.28 2.42
C GLY A 49 -34.98 27.31 1.49
N PHE A 50 -36.20 27.36 2.04
CA PHE A 50 -37.28 28.01 1.32
C PHE A 50 -36.86 29.45 1.11
N SER A 51 -36.81 29.88 -0.13
CA SER A 51 -36.17 31.07 -0.69
C SER A 51 -36.41 32.43 0.02
N ASN A 52 -37.19 32.52 1.09
CA ASN A 52 -37.49 33.78 1.77
C ASN A 52 -37.78 33.65 3.28
N SER A 53 -37.48 32.56 3.95
CA SER A 53 -37.75 32.44 5.38
C SER A 53 -36.46 32.27 6.20
N SER A 54 -36.38 32.98 7.31
CA SER A 54 -35.30 32.94 8.29
C SER A 54 -35.21 31.64 9.12
N LEU A 55 -35.98 30.61 8.77
CA LEU A 55 -36.01 29.32 9.44
C LEU A 55 -34.97 28.40 8.83
N LYS A 56 -33.85 28.23 9.53
CA LYS A 56 -32.81 27.28 9.22
C LYS A 56 -33.10 25.94 9.90
N LEU A 57 -33.83 25.05 9.24
CA LEU A 57 -34.10 23.71 9.75
C LEU A 57 -33.03 22.74 9.21
N SER A 58 -32.50 21.89 10.08
CA SER A 58 -31.63 20.78 9.62
C SER A 58 -32.51 19.67 9.01
N ASP A 59 -31.94 18.89 8.05
CA ASP A 59 -32.65 17.76 7.42
C ASP A 59 -33.24 16.81 8.47
N GLN A 60 -32.48 16.54 9.54
CA GLN A 60 -32.95 15.71 10.65
C GLN A 60 -34.23 16.27 11.31
N GLN A 61 -34.27 17.59 11.56
CA GLN A 61 -35.45 18.23 12.16
C GLN A 61 -36.66 18.13 11.23
N VAL A 62 -36.48 18.29 9.94
CA VAL A 62 -37.54 18.15 8.94
C VAL A 62 -38.08 16.72 8.93
N TYR A 63 -37.22 15.70 8.89
CA TYR A 63 -37.64 14.29 8.88
C TYR A 63 -38.38 13.90 10.15
N VAL A 64 -37.87 14.29 11.32
CA VAL A 64 -38.57 14.04 12.60
C VAL A 64 -39.90 14.76 12.68
N SER A 65 -39.98 16.03 12.25
CA SER A 65 -41.20 16.80 12.23
C SER A 65 -42.28 16.20 11.31
N LEU A 66 -41.86 15.74 10.11
CA LEU A 66 -42.75 15.10 9.15
C LEU A 66 -43.24 13.74 9.68
N GLY A 67 -42.36 12.94 10.29
CA GLY A 67 -42.73 11.67 10.94
C GLY A 67 -43.75 11.90 12.09
N THR A 68 -43.53 12.93 12.91
CA THR A 68 -44.44 13.31 13.98
C THR A 68 -45.81 13.77 13.43
N PHE A 69 -45.81 14.52 12.35
CA PHE A 69 -47.03 14.96 11.67
C PHE A 69 -47.86 13.76 11.16
N PHE A 70 -47.22 12.79 10.49
CA PHE A 70 -47.90 11.56 10.07
C PHE A 70 -48.47 10.78 11.26
N ALA A 71 -47.69 10.61 12.32
CA ALA A 71 -48.14 9.92 13.52
C ALA A 71 -49.37 10.61 14.14
N PHE A 72 -49.41 11.96 14.13
CA PHE A 72 -50.56 12.73 14.58
C PHE A 72 -51.79 12.51 13.68
N LEU A 73 -51.63 12.50 12.36
CA LEU A 73 -52.71 12.23 11.42
C LEU A 73 -53.31 10.83 11.59
N VAL A 74 -52.46 9.82 11.76
CA VAL A 74 -52.87 8.43 12.04
C VAL A 74 -53.69 8.39 13.33
N LYS A 75 -53.13 8.95 14.42
CA LYS A 75 -53.81 9.00 15.72
C LYS A 75 -55.17 9.68 15.64
N SER A 76 -55.24 10.85 14.99
CA SER A 76 -56.48 11.64 14.89
C SER A 76 -57.56 10.91 14.08
N SER A 77 -57.15 10.32 12.94
CA SER A 77 -58.10 9.58 12.09
C SER A 77 -58.60 8.29 12.74
N LEU A 78 -57.70 7.48 13.31
CA LEU A 78 -58.09 6.24 14.01
C LEU A 78 -58.88 6.56 15.29
N GLY A 79 -58.48 7.61 16.03
CA GLY A 79 -59.22 8.08 17.22
C GLY A 79 -60.64 8.47 16.89
N LEU A 80 -60.85 9.22 15.81
CA LEU A 80 -62.18 9.59 15.33
C LEU A 80 -63.01 8.37 14.95
N SER A 81 -62.43 7.40 14.26
CA SER A 81 -63.10 6.16 13.90
C SER A 81 -63.49 5.35 15.14
N VAL A 82 -62.55 5.08 16.06
CA VAL A 82 -62.80 4.27 17.26
C VAL A 82 -63.81 4.96 18.21
N SER A 83 -63.71 6.29 18.41
CA SER A 83 -64.69 7.01 19.24
C SER A 83 -66.09 6.95 18.66
N THR A 84 -66.25 7.07 17.34
CA THR A 84 -67.55 6.95 16.68
C THR A 84 -68.12 5.52 16.84
N VAL A 85 -67.32 4.49 16.74
CA VAL A 85 -67.74 3.09 17.00
C VAL A 85 -68.12 2.90 18.46
N PHE A 86 -67.32 3.47 19.37
CA PHE A 86 -67.65 3.44 20.81
C PHE A 86 -69.00 4.03 21.10
N ASP A 87 -69.27 5.24 20.61
CA ASP A 87 -70.59 5.93 20.83
C ASP A 87 -71.74 5.08 20.31
N GLN A 88 -71.66 4.52 19.11
CA GLN A 88 -72.68 3.65 18.55
C GLN A 88 -72.82 2.34 19.36
N SER A 89 -71.75 1.71 19.78
CA SER A 89 -71.77 0.51 20.59
C SER A 89 -72.33 0.74 21.96
N ALA A 90 -72.02 1.89 22.60
CA ALA A 90 -72.53 2.28 23.89
C ALA A 90 -74.01 2.49 23.82
N TRP A 91 -74.53 3.33 22.85
CA TRP A 91 -75.95 3.57 22.68
C TRP A 91 -76.76 2.29 22.40
N LYS A 92 -76.22 1.39 21.52
CA LYS A 92 -76.88 0.10 21.25
C LYS A 92 -76.97 -0.76 22.49
N SER A 93 -75.93 -0.78 23.31
CA SER A 93 -75.85 -1.58 24.52
C SER A 93 -76.77 -1.05 25.64
N ILE A 94 -76.90 0.28 25.75
CA ILE A 94 -77.83 0.99 26.68
C ILE A 94 -79.30 0.66 26.35
N GLN A 95 -79.67 0.66 25.06
CA GLN A 95 -81.03 0.34 24.62
C GLN A 95 -81.44 -1.12 24.91
N GLY A 96 -80.48 -2.03 24.92
CA GLY A 96 -80.69 -3.47 25.10
C GLY A 96 -80.80 -3.92 26.58
N HIS A 97 -80.42 -3.08 27.54
CA HIS A 97 -80.36 -3.45 28.95
C HIS A 97 -80.97 -2.42 29.88
N ARG A 98 -81.68 -2.86 30.95
CA ARG A 98 -82.12 -1.97 32.03
C ARG A 98 -80.91 -1.56 32.86
N THR A 99 -80.39 -0.34 32.63
CA THR A 99 -79.17 0.16 33.30
C THR A 99 -79.51 1.32 34.19
N GLY A 100 -78.89 1.43 35.36
CA GLY A 100 -79.00 2.61 36.23
C GLY A 100 -78.30 3.81 35.62
N ILE A 101 -78.76 5.01 35.89
CA ILE A 101 -78.28 6.30 35.34
C ILE A 101 -76.81 6.49 35.64
N GLY A 102 -76.29 6.12 36.84
CA GLY A 102 -74.92 6.23 37.20
C GLY A 102 -73.99 5.35 36.35
N THR A 103 -74.44 4.13 35.96
CA THR A 103 -73.68 3.23 35.09
C THR A 103 -73.60 3.74 33.64
N ILE A 104 -74.61 4.47 33.20
CA ILE A 104 -74.70 5.15 31.92
C ILE A 104 -73.72 6.35 31.90
N ASP A 105 -73.70 7.13 32.96
CA ASP A 105 -72.79 8.25 33.12
C ASP A 105 -71.30 7.77 33.17
N ASP A 106 -71.01 6.73 33.96
CA ASP A 106 -69.74 6.13 33.98
C ASP A 106 -69.25 5.60 32.58
N LEU A 107 -70.14 4.92 31.83
CA LEU A 107 -69.86 4.44 30.50
C LEU A 107 -69.55 5.58 29.52
N LEU A 108 -70.34 6.67 29.53
CA LEU A 108 -70.10 7.79 28.63
C LEU A 108 -68.90 8.66 29.03
N SER A 109 -68.49 8.59 30.30
CA SER A 109 -67.35 9.31 30.82
C SER A 109 -66.00 8.58 30.54
N VAL A 110 -65.97 7.28 30.17
CA VAL A 110 -64.79 6.46 29.98
C VAL A 110 -63.77 7.06 28.98
N LEU A 111 -64.26 7.70 27.91
CA LEU A 111 -63.35 8.34 26.93
C LEU A 111 -62.74 9.67 27.47
N LYS A 112 -63.34 10.28 28.48
CA LYS A 112 -62.89 11.52 29.13
C LYS A 112 -62.04 11.24 30.37
N ASN A 113 -62.41 10.19 31.12
CA ASN A 113 -61.75 9.81 32.35
C ASN A 113 -61.24 8.34 32.27
N GLY A 114 -59.94 8.16 32.08
CA GLY A 114 -59.29 6.83 31.97
C GLY A 114 -59.43 5.96 33.21
N PHE A 115 -59.65 6.52 34.40
CA PHE A 115 -59.82 5.74 35.62
C PHE A 115 -61.11 4.92 35.65
N THR A 116 -62.15 5.35 34.89
CA THR A 116 -63.38 4.56 34.76
C THR A 116 -63.20 3.25 34.02
N ILE A 117 -62.10 3.05 33.30
CA ILE A 117 -61.73 1.76 32.70
C ILE A 117 -61.47 0.70 33.75
N LEU A 118 -61.08 1.04 34.97
CA LEU A 118 -60.84 0.13 36.07
C LEU A 118 -62.13 -0.41 36.71
N ASN A 119 -63.33 0.13 36.36
CA ASN A 119 -64.60 -0.31 36.89
C ASN A 119 -64.98 -1.68 36.29
N LEU A 120 -64.77 -2.77 37.05
CA LEU A 120 -65.08 -4.15 36.67
C LEU A 120 -66.56 -4.40 36.33
N GLN A 121 -67.49 -3.59 36.86
CA GLN A 121 -68.93 -3.73 36.55
C GLN A 121 -69.20 -3.33 35.10
N LEU A 122 -68.50 -2.31 34.57
CA LEU A 122 -68.61 -1.91 33.18
C LEU A 122 -68.09 -2.98 32.23
N TRP A 123 -66.98 -3.64 32.58
CA TRP A 123 -66.43 -4.76 31.80
C TRP A 123 -67.38 -5.96 31.70
N LYS A 124 -68.03 -6.33 32.80
CA LYS A 124 -68.99 -7.44 32.79
C LYS A 124 -70.21 -7.12 31.95
N ARG A 125 -70.62 -5.85 31.90
CA ARG A 125 -71.86 -5.44 31.27
C ARG A 125 -71.70 -4.94 29.86
N PHE A 126 -70.61 -4.24 29.56
CA PHE A 126 -70.35 -3.59 28.28
C PHE A 126 -68.93 -3.94 27.72
N PRO A 127 -68.57 -5.24 27.54
CA PRO A 127 -67.20 -5.63 27.21
C PRO A 127 -66.71 -5.01 25.89
N ILE A 128 -67.52 -4.93 24.85
CA ILE A 128 -67.13 -4.38 23.54
C ILE A 128 -66.82 -2.88 23.67
N SER A 129 -67.69 -2.08 24.34
CA SER A 129 -67.44 -0.67 24.53
C SER A 129 -66.19 -0.39 25.37
N MET A 130 -65.96 -1.23 26.41
CA MET A 130 -64.76 -1.09 27.23
C MET A 130 -63.50 -1.42 26.45
N THR A 131 -63.52 -2.46 25.60
CA THR A 131 -62.39 -2.80 24.72
C THR A 131 -62.07 -1.64 23.75
N LEU A 132 -63.11 -1.03 23.16
CA LEU A 132 -62.94 0.16 22.28
C LEU A 132 -62.39 1.36 23.04
N ALA A 133 -62.81 1.58 24.28
CA ALA A 133 -62.25 2.63 25.12
C ALA A 133 -60.76 2.43 25.41
N VAL A 134 -60.34 1.20 25.71
CA VAL A 134 -58.91 0.87 25.90
C VAL A 134 -58.12 1.15 24.63
N ILE A 135 -58.62 0.71 23.46
CA ILE A 135 -57.97 1.00 22.18
C ILE A 135 -57.84 2.51 22.00
N CYS A 136 -58.87 3.30 22.29
CA CYS A 136 -58.81 4.75 22.18
C CYS A 136 -57.73 5.38 23.07
N TRP A 137 -57.57 4.88 24.30
CA TRP A 137 -56.53 5.34 25.23
C TRP A 137 -55.10 4.86 24.88
N LEU A 138 -54.96 3.75 24.14
CA LEU A 138 -53.66 3.27 23.66
C LEU A 138 -53.13 4.00 22.41
N LEU A 139 -54.03 4.64 21.61
CA LEU A 139 -53.60 5.36 20.41
C LEU A 139 -52.61 6.51 20.69
N PRO A 140 -52.72 7.31 21.76
CA PRO A 140 -51.72 8.32 22.10
C PRO A 140 -50.35 7.71 22.39
N VAL A 141 -50.27 6.56 23.06
CA VAL A 141 -49.00 5.87 23.37
C VAL A 141 -48.30 5.44 22.09
N ALA A 142 -49.05 4.85 21.16
CA ALA A 142 -48.48 4.45 19.85
C ALA A 142 -47.91 5.65 19.07
N SER A 143 -48.61 6.83 19.14
CA SER A 143 -48.13 8.03 18.48
C SER A 143 -46.88 8.67 19.11
N MET A 144 -46.57 8.37 20.38
CA MET A 144 -45.33 8.80 21.03
C MET A 144 -44.14 7.94 20.66
N ILE A 145 -44.34 6.63 20.46
CA ILE A 145 -43.27 5.69 20.15
C ILE A 145 -42.80 5.88 18.70
N SER A 146 -43.71 6.12 17.78
CA SER A 146 -43.40 6.18 16.34
C SER A 146 -42.27 7.18 15.96
N PRO A 147 -42.26 8.45 16.41
CA PRO A 147 -41.18 9.39 16.14
C PRO A 147 -39.85 8.97 16.76
N ALA A 148 -39.86 8.24 17.90
CA ALA A 148 -38.68 7.78 18.59
C ALA A 148 -37.94 6.64 17.84
N THR A 149 -38.57 6.01 16.87
CA THR A 149 -37.94 4.96 16.04
C THR A 149 -37.00 5.51 14.97
N LEU A 150 -37.12 6.80 14.63
CA LEU A 150 -36.21 7.44 13.70
C LEU A 150 -34.97 7.94 14.46
N SER A 151 -33.87 7.20 14.35
CA SER A 151 -32.61 7.56 14.97
C SER A 151 -31.55 7.85 13.89
N VAL A 152 -30.65 8.79 14.18
CA VAL A 152 -29.49 9.10 13.36
C VAL A 152 -28.26 8.60 14.09
N HIS A 153 -27.47 7.78 13.43
CA HIS A 153 -26.20 7.28 13.97
C HIS A 153 -25.08 7.46 12.93
N LEU A 154 -23.87 7.53 13.43
CA LEU A 154 -22.70 7.55 12.55
C LEU A 154 -22.56 6.17 11.90
N ALA A 155 -22.60 6.15 10.59
CA ALA A 155 -22.37 4.95 9.80
C ALA A 155 -21.34 5.27 8.71
N SER A 156 -20.56 4.25 8.32
CA SER A 156 -19.75 4.33 7.11
C SER A 156 -20.68 4.28 5.91
N PHE A 157 -20.55 5.25 5.03
CA PHE A 157 -21.32 5.33 3.80
C PHE A 157 -20.37 5.32 2.61
N ASP A 158 -20.48 4.28 1.78
CA ASP A 158 -19.67 4.16 0.58
C ASP A 158 -20.28 5.00 -0.55
N GLN A 159 -19.55 6.04 -0.94
CA GLN A 159 -19.94 6.88 -2.08
C GLN A 159 -19.00 6.61 -3.25
N TYR A 160 -19.51 6.06 -4.33
CA TYR A 160 -18.76 5.89 -5.56
C TYR A 160 -18.66 7.22 -6.31
N SER A 161 -17.42 7.62 -6.62
CA SER A 161 -17.17 8.82 -7.41
C SER A 161 -15.99 8.61 -8.34
N LEU A 162 -16.05 9.22 -9.53
CA LEU A 162 -14.89 9.24 -10.43
C LEU A 162 -13.90 10.28 -9.94
N ARG A 163 -12.67 9.85 -9.66
CA ARG A 163 -11.56 10.70 -9.21
C ARG A 163 -10.30 10.33 -9.98
N ARG A 164 -9.41 11.30 -10.11
CA ARG A 164 -8.06 11.04 -10.60
C ARG A 164 -7.27 10.39 -9.47
N ILE A 165 -6.63 9.26 -9.79
CA ILE A 165 -5.75 8.52 -8.89
C ILE A 165 -4.31 8.61 -9.41
N PRO A 166 -3.30 8.63 -8.53
CA PRO A 166 -1.90 8.59 -8.93
C PRO A 166 -1.59 7.32 -9.71
N ARG A 167 -0.85 7.47 -10.81
CA ARG A 167 -0.37 6.36 -11.63
C ARG A 167 1.03 6.69 -12.14
N VAL A 168 1.90 5.69 -12.22
CA VAL A 168 3.25 5.84 -12.75
C VAL A 168 3.23 5.67 -14.26
N ASP A 169 3.84 6.60 -14.97
CA ASP A 169 4.11 6.50 -16.41
C ASP A 169 5.58 6.13 -16.64
N PHE A 170 5.83 4.84 -16.82
CA PHE A 170 7.17 4.32 -17.09
C PHE A 170 7.69 4.65 -18.49
N THR A 171 6.88 5.25 -19.35
CA THR A 171 7.32 5.73 -20.67
C THR A 171 7.91 7.15 -20.62
N SER A 172 7.87 7.76 -19.44
CA SER A 172 8.41 9.10 -19.19
C SER A 172 9.94 9.11 -19.16
N THR A 173 10.53 10.25 -19.52
CA THR A 173 11.97 10.50 -19.40
C THR A 173 12.42 10.82 -17.96
N ASN A 174 11.50 10.85 -16.99
CA ASN A 174 11.79 11.30 -15.63
C ASN A 174 12.64 10.31 -14.81
N PHE A 175 12.82 9.09 -15.28
CA PHE A 175 13.55 8.04 -14.56
C PHE A 175 15.06 8.05 -14.84
N ALA A 176 15.45 8.44 -16.04
CA ALA A 176 16.80 8.30 -16.57
C ALA A 176 17.43 9.64 -16.94
N ASN A 177 18.66 9.86 -16.50
CA ASN A 177 19.47 10.96 -17.00
C ASN A 177 20.03 10.59 -18.37
N LEU A 178 19.73 11.41 -19.36
CA LEU A 178 20.26 11.31 -20.71
C LEU A 178 21.18 12.48 -20.94
N ASN A 179 22.47 12.20 -21.13
CA ASN A 179 23.48 13.19 -21.43
C ASN A 179 23.76 13.20 -22.94
N SER A 180 23.91 14.41 -23.49
CA SER A 180 24.34 14.60 -24.87
C SER A 180 25.64 15.42 -24.86
N VAL A 181 26.67 14.90 -25.47
CA VAL A 181 27.99 15.53 -25.57
C VAL A 181 28.35 15.70 -27.05
N LEU A 182 28.80 16.90 -27.42
CA LEU A 182 29.36 17.15 -28.75
C LEU A 182 30.81 16.68 -28.74
N ALA A 183 31.09 15.61 -29.44
CA ALA A 183 32.45 15.10 -29.60
C ALA A 183 32.98 15.38 -31.02
N ASN A 184 34.24 15.76 -31.13
CA ASN A 184 34.91 15.83 -32.41
C ASN A 184 35.66 14.53 -32.67
N LEU A 185 35.09 13.68 -33.51
CA LEU A 185 35.67 12.40 -33.89
C LEU A 185 36.15 12.49 -35.33
N SER A 186 37.47 12.38 -35.48
CA SER A 186 38.14 12.40 -36.81
C SER A 186 37.79 13.60 -37.68
N GLY A 187 37.65 14.79 -37.06
CA GLY A 187 37.32 16.04 -37.77
C GLY A 187 35.83 16.30 -38.05
N GLN A 188 34.97 15.41 -37.59
CA GLN A 188 33.52 15.58 -37.64
C GLN A 188 32.95 15.81 -36.22
N ASN A 189 32.08 16.79 -36.09
CA ASN A 189 31.34 17.02 -34.86
C ASN A 189 30.16 16.06 -34.77
N VAL A 190 30.17 15.23 -33.74
CA VAL A 190 29.17 14.19 -33.54
C VAL A 190 28.51 14.38 -32.18
N TRP A 191 27.19 14.36 -32.14
CA TRP A 191 26.46 14.30 -30.88
C TRP A 191 26.41 12.86 -30.36
N LEU A 192 26.99 12.65 -29.18
CA LEU A 192 26.89 11.40 -28.46
C LEU A 192 25.85 11.57 -27.37
N SER A 193 24.73 10.90 -27.48
CA SER A 193 23.72 10.82 -26.42
C SER A 193 23.82 9.47 -25.74
N GLY A 194 23.88 9.48 -24.43
CA GLY A 194 24.00 8.25 -23.65
C GLY A 194 23.21 8.31 -22.35
N TYR A 195 22.86 7.15 -21.86
CA TYR A 195 22.34 6.99 -20.52
C TYR A 195 23.47 7.25 -19.50
N SER A 196 23.21 8.07 -18.48
CA SER A 196 24.19 8.45 -17.47
C SER A 196 23.75 8.14 -16.04
N GLY A 197 22.79 7.25 -15.90
CA GLY A 197 22.29 6.80 -14.60
C GLY A 197 20.87 7.24 -14.29
N PRO A 198 20.34 6.84 -13.13
CA PRO A 198 19.01 7.23 -12.65
C PRO A 198 18.97 8.73 -12.31
N THR A 199 17.78 9.32 -12.40
CA THR A 199 17.60 10.71 -11.96
C THR A 199 17.72 10.82 -10.43
N PRO A 200 18.05 12.01 -9.89
CA PRO A 200 18.11 12.23 -8.44
C PRO A 200 16.78 11.92 -7.75
N GLU A 201 15.65 12.14 -8.42
CA GLU A 201 14.31 11.84 -7.91
C GLU A 201 14.12 10.34 -7.76
N THR A 202 14.47 9.56 -8.78
CA THR A 202 14.45 8.09 -8.74
C THR A 202 15.32 7.56 -7.59
N GLN A 203 16.56 8.07 -7.48
CA GLN A 203 17.48 7.68 -6.40
C GLN A 203 16.90 8.01 -5.01
N ARG A 204 16.26 9.16 -4.86
CA ARG A 204 15.65 9.59 -3.59
C ARG A 204 14.51 8.67 -3.17
N VAL A 205 13.61 8.30 -4.09
CA VAL A 205 12.53 7.36 -3.81
C VAL A 205 13.09 6.02 -3.35
N VAL A 206 14.05 5.48 -4.10
CA VAL A 206 14.70 4.20 -3.78
C VAL A 206 15.37 4.23 -2.41
N ASN A 207 16.14 5.28 -2.11
CA ASN A 207 16.83 5.44 -0.82
C ASN A 207 15.83 5.51 0.36
N ASN A 208 14.76 6.30 0.21
CA ASN A 208 13.75 6.46 1.24
C ASN A 208 13.03 5.13 1.55
N VAL A 209 12.61 4.44 0.50
CA VAL A 209 11.95 3.13 0.65
C VAL A 209 12.90 2.10 1.27
N ALA A 210 14.15 2.06 0.81
CA ALA A 210 15.13 1.11 1.34
C ALA A 210 15.42 1.33 2.83
N THR A 211 15.43 2.58 3.27
CA THR A 211 15.66 2.93 4.68
C THR A 211 14.43 2.63 5.54
N GLN A 212 13.22 2.95 5.05
CA GLN A 212 11.98 2.76 5.80
C GLN A 212 11.47 1.31 5.73
N GLY A 213 11.72 0.61 4.62
CA GLY A 213 11.21 -0.73 4.35
C GLY A 213 9.74 -0.80 3.96
N THR A 214 9.09 0.35 3.75
CA THR A 214 7.65 0.47 3.50
C THR A 214 7.37 1.32 2.27
N ILE A 215 6.15 1.16 1.72
CA ILE A 215 5.69 2.01 0.63
C ILE A 215 5.51 3.44 1.14
N LEU A 216 6.04 4.42 0.41
CA LEU A 216 5.91 5.84 0.75
C LEU A 216 4.44 6.30 0.68
N PRO A 217 4.05 7.31 1.47
CA PRO A 217 2.69 7.82 1.46
C PRO A 217 2.27 8.31 0.08
N ILE A 218 1.19 7.75 -0.46
CA ILE A 218 0.55 8.15 -1.71
C ILE A 218 -0.62 9.06 -1.35
N GLU A 219 -0.77 10.19 -2.02
CA GLU A 219 -1.83 11.14 -1.70
C GLU A 219 -3.21 10.57 -2.07
N PRO A 220 -4.12 10.42 -1.10
CA PRO A 220 -5.45 9.90 -1.37
C PRO A 220 -6.38 10.97 -1.96
N PRO A 221 -7.34 10.60 -2.83
CA PRO A 221 -8.33 11.52 -3.37
C PRO A 221 -9.34 12.05 -2.32
N ALA A 222 -9.44 11.37 -1.18
CA ALA A 222 -10.25 11.76 -0.02
C ALA A 222 -9.69 11.16 1.27
N VAL A 223 -10.05 11.73 2.43
CA VAL A 223 -9.59 11.31 3.77
C VAL A 223 -9.86 9.83 4.04
N ASN A 224 -11.04 9.37 3.66
CA ASN A 224 -11.44 7.98 3.66
C ASN A 224 -11.76 7.62 2.21
N SER A 225 -11.00 6.72 1.63
CA SER A 225 -11.16 6.33 0.23
C SER A 225 -10.54 4.96 -0.01
N SER A 226 -11.07 4.24 -0.99
CA SER A 226 -10.48 2.99 -1.45
C SER A 226 -10.63 2.87 -2.96
N TRP A 227 -9.64 2.28 -3.60
CA TRP A 227 -9.68 1.97 -5.03
C TRP A 227 -8.74 0.83 -5.36
N SER A 228 -9.01 0.16 -6.47
CA SER A 228 -8.15 -0.88 -7.01
C SER A 228 -7.35 -0.33 -8.19
N VAL A 229 -6.07 -0.72 -8.27
CA VAL A 229 -5.21 -0.40 -9.40
C VAL A 229 -4.72 -1.68 -10.06
N LYS A 230 -4.61 -1.65 -11.39
CA LYS A 230 -3.91 -2.65 -12.16
C LYS A 230 -2.93 -1.94 -13.10
N PHE A 231 -1.65 -2.30 -13.02
CA PHE A 231 -0.60 -1.67 -13.81
C PHE A 231 0.56 -2.63 -14.06
N HIS A 232 1.39 -2.31 -15.05
CA HIS A 232 2.67 -2.96 -15.28
C HIS A 232 3.79 -2.14 -14.66
N GLY A 233 4.78 -2.82 -14.11
CA GLY A 233 5.91 -2.16 -13.47
C GLY A 233 7.07 -3.13 -13.24
N PRO A 234 8.26 -2.61 -12.92
CA PRO A 234 9.44 -3.44 -12.72
C PRO A 234 9.32 -4.27 -11.44
N SER A 235 9.91 -5.45 -11.52
CA SER A 235 10.06 -6.37 -10.40
C SER A 235 11.40 -7.05 -10.49
N ILE A 236 11.95 -7.49 -9.37
CA ILE A 236 13.08 -8.40 -9.36
C ILE A 236 12.65 -9.78 -8.87
N VAL A 237 13.35 -10.80 -9.36
CA VAL A 237 13.23 -12.18 -8.86
C VAL A 237 14.63 -12.59 -8.44
N CYS A 238 14.78 -12.97 -7.17
CA CYS A 238 16.06 -13.29 -6.54
C CYS A 238 16.11 -14.76 -6.18
N ASP A 239 16.93 -15.52 -6.88
CA ASP A 239 17.13 -16.94 -6.66
C ASP A 239 18.57 -17.26 -6.27
N ASP A 240 18.76 -18.37 -5.59
CA ASP A 240 20.09 -18.93 -5.35
C ASP A 240 20.76 -19.28 -6.69
N VAL A 241 22.03 -18.93 -6.82
CA VAL A 241 22.82 -19.33 -7.99
C VAL A 241 22.97 -20.86 -8.05
N ASN A 242 23.07 -21.40 -9.26
CA ASN A 242 23.31 -22.83 -9.45
C ASN A 242 24.67 -23.25 -8.86
N GLN A 243 24.82 -24.53 -8.57
CA GLN A 243 26.04 -25.05 -7.91
C GLN A 243 27.33 -24.78 -8.68
N THR A 244 27.27 -24.79 -10.00
CA THR A 244 28.44 -24.53 -10.85
C THR A 244 28.91 -23.08 -10.71
N LEU A 245 27.98 -22.12 -10.83
CA LEU A 245 28.30 -20.71 -10.67
C LEU A 245 28.73 -20.40 -9.23
N ARG A 246 28.06 -21.02 -8.23
CA ARG A 246 28.44 -20.92 -6.82
C ARG A 246 29.91 -21.34 -6.62
N ALA A 247 30.30 -22.47 -7.20
CA ALA A 247 31.69 -22.97 -7.11
C ALA A 247 32.70 -21.96 -7.68
N TYR A 248 32.41 -21.38 -8.85
CA TYR A 248 33.28 -20.35 -9.44
C TYR A 248 33.36 -19.09 -8.56
N ILE A 249 32.22 -18.56 -8.10
CA ILE A 249 32.22 -17.38 -7.25
C ILE A 249 32.96 -17.64 -5.93
N THR A 250 32.71 -18.77 -5.27
CA THR A 250 33.37 -19.10 -4.00
C THR A 250 34.87 -19.31 -4.19
N GLN A 251 35.30 -19.91 -5.30
CA GLN A 251 36.70 -20.06 -5.64
C GLN A 251 37.38 -18.69 -5.83
N ASN A 252 36.77 -17.79 -6.59
CA ASN A 252 37.29 -16.44 -6.81
C ASN A 252 37.37 -15.64 -5.50
N VAL A 253 36.34 -15.71 -4.66
CA VAL A 253 36.34 -15.05 -3.35
C VAL A 253 37.39 -15.66 -2.41
N ALA A 254 37.53 -16.98 -2.38
CA ALA A 254 38.58 -17.65 -1.60
C ALA A 254 39.98 -17.26 -2.07
N GLN A 255 40.18 -17.12 -3.37
CA GLN A 255 41.45 -16.66 -3.92
C GLN A 255 41.77 -15.23 -3.51
N ALA A 256 40.79 -14.32 -3.58
CA ALA A 256 40.93 -12.93 -3.15
C ALA A 256 41.18 -12.79 -1.63
N MET A 257 40.74 -13.77 -0.83
CA MET A 257 41.01 -13.82 0.61
C MET A 257 42.39 -14.37 0.96
N ARG A 258 43.07 -15.07 0.02
CA ARG A 258 44.44 -15.58 0.24
C ARG A 258 45.41 -14.41 0.21
N PRO A 259 46.44 -14.42 1.07
CA PRO A 259 47.46 -13.39 1.00
C PRO A 259 48.22 -13.54 -0.32
N PRO A 260 48.62 -12.44 -0.95
CA PRO A 260 49.56 -12.52 -2.06
C PRO A 260 50.84 -13.23 -1.60
N GLU A 261 51.43 -14.05 -2.47
CA GLU A 261 52.69 -14.72 -2.18
C GLU A 261 53.74 -13.69 -1.75
N LEU A 262 54.42 -14.02 -0.67
CA LEU A 262 55.20 -13.11 0.15
C LEU A 262 56.26 -12.33 -0.60
N TYR A 263 56.17 -11.03 -0.56
CA TYR A 263 57.37 -10.18 -0.61
C TYR A 263 58.02 -10.10 0.78
N GLU A 264 59.31 -10.14 0.82
CA GLU A 264 60.30 -10.15 1.89
C GLU A 264 60.00 -9.42 3.25
N SER A 265 58.85 -8.88 3.43
CA SER A 265 58.39 -8.24 4.68
C SER A 265 57.55 -9.23 5.48
N ASN A 266 57.92 -9.43 6.76
CA ASN A 266 57.23 -10.29 7.74
C ASN A 266 55.80 -9.80 8.10
N LEU A 267 55.14 -9.08 7.21
CA LEU A 267 53.81 -8.55 7.40
C LEU A 267 52.84 -9.31 6.50
N PHE A 268 51.94 -10.06 7.10
CA PHE A 268 50.86 -10.76 6.39
C PHE A 268 49.57 -9.99 6.55
N ALA A 269 48.90 -9.67 5.44
CA ALA A 269 47.62 -9.00 5.41
C ALA A 269 46.59 -9.92 4.75
N LEU A 270 45.52 -10.21 5.46
CA LEU A 270 44.38 -11.00 5.00
C LEU A 270 43.11 -10.16 4.94
N THR A 271 42.44 -10.20 3.82
CA THR A 271 41.11 -9.59 3.68
C THR A 271 40.06 -10.67 3.81
N ARG A 272 39.07 -10.46 4.64
CA ARG A 272 37.89 -11.33 4.83
C ARG A 272 36.63 -10.60 4.39
N TYR A 273 35.98 -11.12 3.36
CA TYR A 273 34.73 -10.60 2.86
C TYR A 273 33.57 -11.30 3.56
N GLY A 274 32.70 -10.53 4.25
CA GLY A 274 31.45 -11.02 4.81
C GLY A 274 30.26 -10.78 3.89
N TYR A 275 30.33 -9.68 3.13
CA TYR A 275 29.30 -9.29 2.17
C TYR A 275 29.96 -8.77 0.91
N LEU A 276 29.41 -9.17 -0.22
CA LEU A 276 29.75 -8.67 -1.55
C LEU A 276 28.47 -8.49 -2.37
N SER A 277 28.39 -7.39 -3.12
CA SER A 277 27.38 -7.22 -4.15
C SER A 277 27.97 -6.54 -5.37
N TRP A 278 27.64 -7.06 -6.54
CA TRP A 278 28.20 -6.60 -7.81
C TRP A 278 27.22 -6.79 -8.96
N ALA A 279 27.47 -6.10 -10.07
CA ALA A 279 26.84 -6.36 -11.35
C ALA A 279 27.78 -7.19 -12.25
N PRO A 280 27.25 -8.01 -13.17
CA PRO A 280 28.06 -8.71 -14.18
C PRO A 280 28.86 -7.75 -15.06
N GLU A 281 29.98 -8.21 -15.56
CA GLU A 281 30.79 -7.51 -16.56
C GLU A 281 30.49 -8.00 -17.98
N SER A 282 30.92 -7.18 -18.96
CA SER A 282 30.88 -7.57 -20.38
C SER A 282 31.66 -8.85 -20.67
N ASP A 283 32.82 -9.00 -20.02
CA ASP A 283 33.72 -10.15 -20.18
C ASP A 283 33.23 -11.37 -19.36
N ASP A 284 32.40 -11.14 -18.35
CA ASP A 284 31.78 -12.18 -17.54
C ASP A 284 30.28 -11.91 -17.34
N PRO A 285 29.45 -12.05 -18.37
CA PRO A 285 28.01 -11.82 -18.29
C PRO A 285 27.28 -12.79 -17.34
N LYS A 286 27.96 -13.88 -16.93
CA LYS A 286 27.45 -14.81 -15.91
C LYS A 286 27.63 -14.29 -14.49
N GLY A 287 28.48 -13.24 -14.29
CA GLY A 287 28.76 -12.65 -12.98
C GLY A 287 29.57 -13.57 -12.06
N SER A 288 30.43 -14.45 -12.61
CA SER A 288 31.23 -15.40 -11.83
C SER A 288 32.39 -14.74 -11.11
N THR A 289 32.83 -13.57 -11.57
CA THR A 289 33.99 -12.83 -11.06
C THR A 289 33.61 -11.52 -10.40
N PRO A 290 33.49 -11.46 -9.04
CA PRO A 290 33.30 -10.20 -8.33
C PRO A 290 34.57 -9.35 -8.24
N PHE A 291 35.70 -9.83 -8.79
CA PHE A 291 37.02 -9.19 -8.76
C PHE A 291 37.65 -9.16 -10.15
N TYR A 292 38.46 -8.13 -10.40
CA TYR A 292 39.33 -8.09 -11.57
C TYR A 292 40.81 -7.99 -11.14
N GLN A 293 41.69 -8.52 -11.93
CA GLN A 293 43.12 -8.47 -11.65
C GLN A 293 43.74 -7.16 -12.11
N VAL A 294 44.34 -6.43 -11.18
CA VAL A 294 45.14 -5.25 -11.45
C VAL A 294 46.53 -5.47 -10.90
N ASN A 295 47.54 -5.51 -11.77
CA ASN A 295 48.94 -5.73 -11.40
C ASN A 295 49.18 -6.98 -10.53
N GLY A 296 48.44 -8.05 -10.79
CA GLY A 296 48.56 -9.31 -10.05
C GLY A 296 47.79 -9.38 -8.73
N ASN A 297 47.13 -8.32 -8.33
CA ASN A 297 46.27 -8.30 -7.15
C ASN A 297 44.80 -8.24 -7.56
N ASP A 298 43.97 -9.07 -6.92
CA ASP A 298 42.54 -9.03 -7.12
C ASP A 298 41.95 -7.76 -6.48
N THR A 299 41.29 -6.96 -7.27
CA THR A 299 40.59 -5.75 -6.81
C THR A 299 39.08 -5.95 -6.94
N TYR A 300 38.38 -5.63 -5.86
CA TYR A 300 36.91 -5.68 -5.86
C TYR A 300 36.34 -4.74 -6.90
N ILE A 301 35.38 -5.26 -7.68
CA ILE A 301 34.68 -4.50 -8.70
C ILE A 301 33.32 -4.04 -8.13
N GLN A 302 33.20 -2.74 -7.96
CA GLN A 302 31.90 -2.11 -7.80
C GLN A 302 31.51 -1.56 -9.16
N ARG A 303 30.56 -2.20 -9.85
CA ARG A 303 30.06 -1.70 -11.11
C ARG A 303 28.64 -1.21 -10.98
N SER A 304 28.36 -0.11 -11.65
CA SER A 304 26.98 0.26 -11.96
C SER A 304 26.42 -0.78 -12.94
N ILE A 305 25.09 -0.97 -12.92
CA ILE A 305 24.39 -1.81 -13.91
C ILE A 305 24.57 -1.26 -15.33
N GLN A 306 24.95 -0.01 -15.42
CA GLN A 306 25.37 0.65 -16.64
C GLN A 306 26.66 -0.05 -17.14
N LEU A 307 26.45 -1.03 -17.95
CA LEU A 307 27.51 -1.52 -18.81
C LEU A 307 27.72 -0.43 -19.86
N GLY A 308 28.86 0.21 -19.82
CA GLY A 308 29.20 1.23 -20.79
C GLY A 308 29.15 0.69 -22.23
N PRO A 309 29.41 1.51 -23.24
CA PRO A 309 29.41 1.13 -24.66
C PRO A 309 30.36 -0.04 -24.99
N GLU A 310 31.07 -0.55 -23.99
CA GLU A 310 31.92 -1.71 -24.08
C GLU A 310 31.20 -3.05 -23.97
N PHE A 311 29.90 -3.09 -23.78
CA PHE A 311 29.10 -4.31 -23.98
C PHE A 311 29.02 -4.61 -25.48
N ARG A 312 30.19 -4.82 -26.05
CA ARG A 312 30.33 -5.23 -27.44
C ARG A 312 30.00 -6.71 -27.54
N ASP A 313 29.37 -7.00 -28.64
CA ASP A 313 29.13 -8.32 -29.17
C ASP A 313 30.24 -9.33 -28.78
N PRO A 314 29.91 -10.46 -28.12
CA PRO A 314 30.89 -11.49 -27.78
C PRO A 314 31.64 -12.05 -28.96
N GLU A 315 31.26 -11.76 -30.19
CA GLU A 315 31.91 -12.26 -31.40
C GLU A 315 33.15 -11.49 -31.86
N GLY A 316 33.56 -10.43 -31.11
CA GLY A 316 34.90 -9.85 -31.29
C GLY A 316 35.22 -9.32 -32.68
N THR A 317 34.23 -9.05 -33.47
CA THR A 317 34.46 -8.40 -34.75
C THR A 317 34.85 -6.94 -34.49
N ASN A 318 36.17 -6.64 -34.71
CA ASN A 318 36.64 -5.29 -34.92
C ASN A 318 36.03 -4.67 -36.18
N ALA A 319 34.73 -4.81 -36.36
CA ALA A 319 33.95 -4.06 -37.32
C ALA A 319 34.00 -2.62 -36.84
N GLY A 320 34.67 -1.78 -37.58
CA GLY A 320 34.72 -0.34 -37.35
C GLY A 320 33.35 0.18 -36.95
N ILE A 321 33.35 1.01 -35.93
CA ILE A 321 32.27 1.67 -35.20
C ILE A 321 31.01 1.78 -36.05
N SER A 322 30.29 0.70 -36.26
CA SER A 322 28.91 0.72 -36.71
C SER A 322 28.05 0.72 -35.45
N THR A 323 27.92 1.91 -34.87
CA THR A 323 26.89 2.11 -33.85
C THR A 323 25.56 1.70 -34.46
N PRO A 324 24.78 0.84 -33.78
CA PRO A 324 23.45 0.54 -34.24
C PRO A 324 22.69 1.87 -34.38
N THR A 325 22.18 2.11 -35.58
CA THR A 325 21.42 3.34 -35.89
C THR A 325 20.08 3.39 -35.14
N THR A 326 19.70 2.29 -34.49
CA THR A 326 18.48 2.17 -33.71
C THR A 326 18.79 1.56 -32.35
N PRO A 327 18.32 2.18 -31.26
CA PRO A 327 18.41 1.60 -29.92
C PRO A 327 17.72 0.24 -29.86
N PHE A 328 18.31 -0.68 -29.12
CA PHE A 328 17.71 -2.01 -28.91
C PHE A 328 17.83 -2.43 -27.46
N VAL A 329 17.04 -3.43 -27.07
CA VAL A 329 17.04 -4.02 -25.74
C VAL A 329 17.65 -5.43 -25.86
N HIS A 330 18.66 -5.70 -25.04
CA HIS A 330 19.28 -7.03 -24.98
C HIS A 330 18.25 -8.08 -24.51
N GLY A 331 18.35 -9.30 -25.05
CA GLY A 331 17.42 -10.38 -24.73
C GLY A 331 17.64 -10.98 -23.32
N ALA A 332 18.84 -10.84 -22.74
CA ALA A 332 19.12 -11.33 -21.41
C ALA A 332 18.68 -10.33 -20.34
N PRO A 333 17.95 -10.76 -19.30
CA PRO A 333 17.55 -9.88 -18.21
C PRO A 333 18.75 -9.28 -17.48
N LEU A 334 18.64 -8.01 -17.11
CA LEU A 334 19.59 -7.36 -16.21
C LEU A 334 19.67 -8.12 -14.90
N SER A 335 20.87 -8.27 -14.36
CA SER A 335 21.10 -9.00 -13.13
C SER A 335 22.03 -8.25 -12.17
N LEU A 336 21.83 -8.47 -10.89
CA LEU A 336 22.76 -8.13 -9.82
C LEU A 336 22.97 -9.34 -8.91
N PHE A 337 24.10 -9.36 -8.24
CA PHE A 337 24.48 -10.41 -7.31
C PHE A 337 24.63 -9.87 -5.89
N VAL A 338 24.22 -10.70 -4.93
CA VAL A 338 24.41 -10.46 -3.50
C VAL A 338 24.95 -11.73 -2.87
N ALA A 339 26.11 -11.65 -2.25
CA ALA A 339 26.75 -12.78 -1.59
C ALA A 339 27.07 -12.47 -0.12
N ILE A 340 26.77 -13.42 0.75
CA ILE A 340 27.03 -13.34 2.19
C ILE A 340 27.85 -14.55 2.60
N PHE A 341 28.95 -14.28 3.30
CA PHE A 341 29.92 -15.28 3.76
C PHE A 341 30.03 -15.23 5.30
N PRO A 342 29.10 -15.80 6.05
CA PRO A 342 29.08 -15.69 7.51
C PRO A 342 30.36 -16.22 8.15
N ARG A 343 30.86 -17.38 7.68
CA ARG A 343 32.06 -18.01 8.21
C ARG A 343 33.36 -17.26 7.92
N ALA A 344 33.37 -16.38 6.91
CA ALA A 344 34.56 -15.58 6.64
C ALA A 344 34.94 -14.69 7.81
N MET A 345 33.94 -14.26 8.59
CA MET A 345 34.12 -13.42 9.78
C MET A 345 34.49 -14.24 11.03
N GLU A 346 34.11 -15.53 11.10
CA GLU A 346 34.45 -16.41 12.22
C GLU A 346 35.94 -16.74 12.27
N TYR A 347 36.59 -16.84 11.10
CA TYR A 347 38.01 -17.17 10.98
C TYR A 347 38.89 -15.91 10.98
N ALA A 348 38.68 -15.05 12.00
CA ALA A 348 39.43 -13.81 12.12
C ALA A 348 40.89 -14.00 12.61
N GLU A 349 41.23 -15.17 13.19
CA GLU A 349 42.57 -15.46 13.67
C GLU A 349 43.48 -15.97 12.54
N TYR A 350 44.68 -15.44 12.47
CA TYR A 350 45.64 -15.68 11.38
C TYR A 350 45.95 -17.16 11.11
N ASN A 351 46.28 -17.94 12.15
CA ASN A 351 46.69 -19.35 11.97
C ASN A 351 45.53 -20.23 11.47
N SER A 352 44.32 -19.97 11.88
CA SER A 352 43.14 -20.69 11.39
C SER A 352 42.70 -20.22 10.00
N ALA A 353 43.05 -18.99 9.64
CA ALA A 353 42.64 -18.35 8.42
C ALA A 353 43.34 -18.84 7.15
N LEU A 354 44.65 -19.15 7.27
CA LEU A 354 45.45 -19.68 6.14
C LEU A 354 45.04 -21.11 5.76
N GLU A 355 44.79 -21.95 6.78
CA GLU A 355 44.44 -23.36 6.58
C GLU A 355 42.98 -23.59 6.14
N ASN A 356 42.11 -22.60 6.34
CA ASN A 356 40.66 -22.77 6.22
C ASN A 356 39.96 -21.72 5.35
N VAL A 357 40.68 -21.10 4.38
CA VAL A 357 40.04 -20.12 3.45
C VAL A 357 38.83 -20.74 2.73
N ASP A 358 38.97 -21.99 2.28
CA ASP A 358 37.90 -22.69 1.59
C ASP A 358 36.70 -22.96 2.51
N LYS A 359 36.94 -23.15 3.83
CA LYS A 359 35.85 -23.27 4.83
C LYS A 359 35.18 -21.93 5.10
N ALA A 360 35.92 -20.81 4.97
CA ALA A 360 35.37 -19.48 5.18
C ALA A 360 34.29 -19.10 4.16
N VAL A 361 34.34 -19.64 2.95
CA VAL A 361 33.35 -19.42 1.90
C VAL A 361 32.23 -20.49 1.88
N GLN A 362 32.32 -21.52 2.74
CA GLN A 362 31.28 -22.52 2.88
C GLN A 362 30.02 -21.92 3.56
N ASN A 363 28.89 -22.52 3.25
CA ASN A 363 27.56 -22.03 3.73
C ASN A 363 27.26 -20.58 3.34
N SER A 364 27.87 -20.10 2.24
CA SER A 364 27.54 -18.78 1.70
C SER A 364 26.14 -18.76 1.12
N THR A 365 25.44 -17.67 1.30
CA THR A 365 24.22 -17.34 0.53
C THR A 365 24.64 -16.51 -0.66
N ILE A 366 24.39 -16.99 -1.88
CA ILE A 366 24.73 -16.25 -3.10
C ILE A 366 23.48 -16.18 -3.96
N LEU A 367 22.93 -14.98 -4.05
CA LEU A 367 21.70 -14.68 -4.78
C LEU A 367 22.01 -13.99 -6.09
N ARG A 368 21.26 -14.35 -7.12
CA ARG A 368 21.17 -13.63 -8.38
C ARG A 368 19.77 -13.04 -8.51
N CYS A 369 19.68 -11.73 -8.60
CA CYS A 369 18.43 -11.01 -8.80
C CYS A 369 18.31 -10.57 -10.25
N LEU A 370 17.23 -10.95 -10.92
CA LEU A 370 16.93 -10.66 -12.32
C LEU A 370 15.80 -9.65 -12.43
N LEU A 371 15.97 -8.66 -13.31
CA LEU A 371 14.95 -7.67 -13.60
C LEU A 371 13.89 -8.22 -14.55
N HIS A 372 12.63 -8.03 -14.16
CA HIS A 372 11.45 -8.44 -14.93
C HIS A 372 10.41 -7.32 -15.02
N ASN A 373 9.62 -7.37 -16.06
CA ASN A 373 8.32 -6.70 -16.09
C ASN A 373 7.30 -7.56 -15.34
N ALA A 374 6.44 -6.94 -14.56
CA ALA A 374 5.40 -7.62 -13.80
C ALA A 374 4.06 -6.89 -13.93
N SER A 375 2.98 -7.66 -13.87
CA SER A 375 1.62 -7.12 -13.73
C SER A 375 1.25 -7.14 -12.25
N TYR A 376 0.90 -5.98 -11.72
CA TYR A 376 0.45 -5.79 -10.35
C TYR A 376 -1.05 -5.51 -10.31
N GLN A 377 -1.71 -6.08 -9.31
CA GLN A 377 -3.06 -5.73 -8.92
C GLN A 377 -3.09 -5.50 -7.43
N ALA A 378 -3.52 -4.32 -7.00
CA ALA A 378 -3.54 -3.95 -5.59
C ALA A 378 -4.76 -3.10 -5.24
N ASP A 379 -5.21 -3.24 -4.00
CA ASP A 379 -6.20 -2.40 -3.37
C ASP A 379 -5.51 -1.39 -2.44
N LEU A 380 -5.81 -0.13 -2.63
CA LEU A 380 -5.38 0.95 -1.77
C LEU A 380 -6.57 1.41 -0.93
N THR A 381 -6.39 1.42 0.38
CA THR A 381 -7.42 1.84 1.34
C THR A 381 -6.84 2.89 2.28
N TYR A 382 -7.62 3.94 2.48
CA TYR A 382 -7.28 5.03 3.39
C TYR A 382 -8.38 5.21 4.42
N ILE A 383 -8.01 5.17 5.68
CA ILE A 383 -8.90 5.43 6.82
C ILE A 383 -8.24 6.54 7.64
N ASN A 384 -8.89 7.69 7.74
CA ASN A 384 -8.33 8.88 8.39
C ASN A 384 -6.94 9.29 7.85
N LYS A 385 -6.72 9.13 6.54
CA LYS A 385 -5.45 9.30 5.82
C LYS A 385 -4.38 8.25 6.13
N GLU A 386 -4.65 7.28 6.96
CA GLU A 386 -3.75 6.16 7.17
C GLU A 386 -3.84 5.21 5.97
N GLN A 387 -2.69 4.97 5.33
CA GLN A 387 -2.55 4.19 4.11
C GLN A 387 -2.41 2.71 4.41
N THR A 388 -3.21 1.90 3.75
CA THR A 388 -3.04 0.44 3.68
C THR A 388 -3.08 0.00 2.22
N ILE A 389 -2.02 -0.68 1.78
CA ILE A 389 -1.92 -1.21 0.42
C ILE A 389 -1.87 -2.73 0.51
N HIS A 390 -2.83 -3.38 -0.13
CA HIS A 390 -2.90 -4.83 -0.20
C HIS A 390 -2.65 -5.28 -1.65
N VAL A 391 -1.50 -5.91 -1.91
CA VAL A 391 -1.19 -6.49 -3.20
C VAL A 391 -1.95 -7.81 -3.34
N ILE A 392 -2.96 -7.83 -4.20
CA ILE A 392 -3.82 -9.01 -4.44
C ILE A 392 -3.08 -10.03 -5.29
N ASN A 393 -2.43 -9.55 -6.35
CA ASN A 393 -1.73 -10.41 -7.31
C ASN A 393 -0.52 -9.72 -7.91
N LYS A 394 0.55 -10.49 -8.09
CA LYS A 394 1.76 -10.11 -8.81
C LYS A 394 2.10 -11.24 -9.78
N THR A 395 2.11 -10.94 -11.06
CA THR A 395 2.45 -11.91 -12.11
C THR A 395 3.69 -11.44 -12.84
N ILE A 396 4.77 -12.22 -12.77
CA ILE A 396 6.00 -11.97 -13.54
C ILE A 396 5.70 -12.27 -15.01
N LEU A 397 6.11 -11.37 -15.89
CA LEU A 397 5.88 -11.47 -17.33
C LEU A 397 7.18 -11.89 -18.04
N ASN A 398 7.95 -10.92 -18.51
CA ASN A 398 9.18 -11.14 -19.26
C ASN A 398 10.38 -10.49 -18.58
N GLY A 399 11.56 -11.00 -18.84
CA GLY A 399 12.80 -10.37 -18.41
C GLY A 399 13.04 -9.05 -19.13
N VAL A 400 13.68 -8.12 -18.45
CA VAL A 400 14.03 -6.79 -18.97
C VAL A 400 15.55 -6.72 -19.12
N GLY A 401 16.01 -6.63 -20.35
CA GLY A 401 17.42 -6.56 -20.68
C GLY A 401 17.98 -5.14 -20.65
N LEU A 402 19.30 -5.06 -20.84
CA LEU A 402 20.00 -3.80 -20.96
C LEU A 402 19.53 -3.03 -22.20
N VAL A 403 19.29 -1.75 -22.03
CA VAL A 403 19.01 -0.83 -23.13
C VAL A 403 20.34 -0.30 -23.68
N ASP A 404 20.57 -0.53 -24.96
CA ASP A 404 21.79 -0.13 -25.66
C ASP A 404 21.46 0.69 -26.92
N GLY A 405 22.48 1.29 -27.53
CA GLY A 405 22.33 2.06 -28.77
C GLY A 405 21.76 3.48 -28.61
N ILE A 406 21.86 4.04 -27.39
CA ILE A 406 21.45 5.45 -27.13
C ILE A 406 22.45 6.46 -27.75
N SER A 407 23.62 6.00 -28.17
CA SER A 407 24.61 6.82 -28.84
C SER A 407 24.22 7.05 -30.30
N ASN A 408 23.86 8.27 -30.63
CA ASN A 408 23.58 8.68 -32.03
C ASN A 408 24.80 9.37 -32.63
N TYR A 409 25.26 8.83 -33.75
CA TYR A 409 26.13 9.57 -34.65
C TYR A 409 25.25 10.45 -35.54
N ASP A 410 25.28 11.77 -35.32
CA ASP A 410 24.65 12.68 -36.24
C ASP A 410 25.72 13.58 -36.85
N ASN A 411 25.74 13.64 -38.21
CA ASN A 411 26.67 14.42 -38.99
C ASN A 411 26.44 15.94 -38.84
N GLY A 412 26.57 16.45 -37.61
CA GLY A 412 26.77 17.89 -37.36
C GLY A 412 25.57 18.81 -37.51
N SER A 413 24.36 18.33 -37.79
CA SER A 413 23.16 19.17 -37.82
C SER A 413 22.35 19.00 -36.53
N LEU A 414 22.22 20.07 -35.75
CA LEU A 414 21.35 20.16 -34.57
C LEU A 414 19.86 19.83 -34.86
N ALA A 415 19.49 19.76 -36.13
CA ALA A 415 18.10 19.64 -36.59
C ALA A 415 17.58 18.18 -36.64
N SER A 416 18.46 17.20 -36.55
CA SER A 416 18.08 15.80 -36.66
C SER A 416 18.64 14.93 -35.54
N SER A 417 18.78 15.48 -34.32
CA SER A 417 19.02 14.64 -33.16
C SER A 417 17.87 13.60 -33.11
N ASN A 418 18.17 12.43 -33.67
CA ASN A 418 17.22 11.33 -33.71
C ASN A 418 17.00 10.78 -32.30
N LEU A 419 16.45 11.60 -31.42
CA LEU A 419 15.84 11.17 -30.17
C LEU A 419 14.53 10.41 -30.46
N SER A 420 14.44 9.76 -31.63
CA SER A 420 13.26 8.98 -32.04
C SER A 420 12.96 7.84 -31.06
N PHE A 421 13.95 7.35 -30.33
CA PHE A 421 13.76 6.36 -29.29
C PHE A 421 12.93 6.88 -28.10
N ILE A 422 12.98 8.18 -27.79
CA ILE A 422 12.15 8.79 -26.74
C ILE A 422 10.66 8.66 -27.08
N HIS A 423 10.33 8.55 -28.35
CA HIS A 423 8.96 8.35 -28.83
C HIS A 423 8.55 6.87 -28.90
N ASN A 424 9.46 5.95 -28.59
CA ASN A 424 9.12 4.52 -28.49
C ASN A 424 8.79 4.16 -27.03
N PRO A 425 7.50 3.97 -26.68
CA PRO A 425 7.08 3.70 -25.30
C PRO A 425 7.73 2.46 -24.71
N GLN A 426 7.87 1.40 -25.50
CA GLN A 426 8.46 0.14 -25.03
C GLN A 426 9.94 0.29 -24.67
N PHE A 427 10.66 1.07 -25.45
CA PHE A 427 12.06 1.37 -25.18
C PHE A 427 12.21 2.21 -23.91
N MET A 428 11.40 3.25 -23.77
CA MET A 428 11.40 4.12 -22.59
C MET A 428 11.00 3.38 -21.33
N GLU A 429 10.05 2.45 -21.43
CA GLU A 429 9.67 1.58 -20.31
C GLU A 429 10.86 0.72 -19.83
N CYS A 430 11.57 0.07 -20.76
CA CYS A 430 12.77 -0.70 -20.41
C CYS A 430 13.87 0.17 -19.80
N LEU A 431 14.09 1.38 -20.32
CA LEU A 431 15.06 2.33 -19.79
C LEU A 431 14.71 2.79 -18.37
N SER A 432 13.43 3.04 -18.10
CA SER A 432 12.94 3.39 -16.77
C SER A 432 13.15 2.25 -15.77
N TYR A 433 12.90 1.00 -16.20
CA TYR A 433 13.13 -0.18 -15.37
C TYR A 433 14.61 -0.41 -15.08
N GLN A 434 15.48 -0.21 -16.09
CA GLN A 434 16.93 -0.22 -15.93
C GLN A 434 17.39 0.82 -14.91
N SER A 435 16.89 2.05 -15.01
CA SER A 435 17.23 3.14 -14.11
C SER A 435 16.85 2.83 -12.66
N LEU A 436 15.69 2.22 -12.46
CA LEU A 436 15.26 1.78 -11.13
C LEU A 436 16.13 0.66 -10.58
N MET A 437 16.50 -0.32 -11.43
CA MET A 437 17.38 -1.40 -11.04
C MET A 437 18.78 -0.86 -10.68
N GLU A 438 19.30 0.12 -11.42
CA GLU A 438 20.58 0.76 -11.12
C GLU A 438 20.53 1.56 -9.82
N ALA A 439 19.46 2.35 -9.61
CA ALA A 439 19.27 3.08 -8.36
C ALA A 439 19.20 2.13 -7.16
N PHE A 440 18.53 0.99 -7.30
CA PHE A 440 18.46 -0.04 -6.27
C PHE A 440 19.80 -0.73 -6.08
N GLY A 441 20.46 -1.11 -7.16
CA GLY A 441 21.79 -1.73 -7.13
C GLY A 441 22.84 -0.84 -6.47
N SER A 442 22.78 0.48 -6.67
CA SER A 442 23.72 1.43 -6.05
C SER A 442 23.69 1.42 -4.51
N LEU A 443 22.58 0.99 -3.90
CA LEU A 443 22.50 0.77 -2.46
C LEU A 443 23.19 -0.50 -2.01
N LEU A 444 23.15 -1.53 -2.86
CA LEU A 444 23.64 -2.87 -2.54
C LEU A 444 25.11 -3.02 -2.87
N PHE A 445 25.55 -2.48 -4.02
CA PHE A 445 26.92 -2.66 -4.50
C PHE A 445 27.95 -2.25 -3.47
N GLY A 446 28.98 -3.08 -3.36
CA GLY A 446 30.06 -2.85 -2.43
C GLY A 446 30.39 -4.09 -1.60
N SER A 447 31.11 -3.85 -0.51
CA SER A 447 31.61 -4.91 0.37
C SER A 447 31.55 -4.52 1.82
N ILE A 448 31.37 -5.54 2.67
CA ILE A 448 31.66 -5.48 4.10
C ILE A 448 32.79 -6.48 4.36
N LYS A 449 33.93 -5.99 4.82
CA LYS A 449 35.13 -6.78 4.99
C LYS A 449 35.89 -6.45 6.26
N THR A 450 36.66 -7.40 6.75
CA THR A 450 37.61 -7.22 7.81
C THR A 450 39.04 -7.43 7.27
N PHE A 451 39.97 -6.68 7.83
CA PHE A 451 41.36 -6.76 7.50
C PHE A 451 42.15 -7.29 8.69
N ILE A 452 42.98 -8.29 8.49
CA ILE A 452 43.82 -8.88 9.53
C ILE A 452 45.28 -8.71 9.08
N ALA A 453 46.05 -7.93 9.84
CA ALA A 453 47.48 -7.79 9.66
C ALA A 453 48.22 -8.47 10.80
N THR A 454 49.12 -9.36 10.47
CA THR A 454 49.95 -10.07 11.45
C THR A 454 51.40 -9.73 11.22
N LEU A 455 52.06 -9.25 12.28
CA LEU A 455 53.49 -9.11 12.29
C LEU A 455 54.10 -10.47 12.68
N ALA A 456 54.60 -11.22 11.72
CA ALA A 456 55.34 -12.41 12.02
C ALA A 456 56.78 -12.01 12.36
N ASN A 457 57.12 -12.11 13.61
CA ASN A 457 58.54 -12.07 14.01
C ASN A 457 59.03 -13.50 14.23
N PRO A 458 59.85 -14.07 13.31
CA PRO A 458 60.27 -15.44 13.41
C PRO A 458 61.19 -15.73 14.62
N LYS A 459 61.58 -14.70 15.36
CA LYS A 459 62.51 -14.82 16.51
C LYS A 459 61.88 -14.48 17.88
N SER A 460 60.62 -14.11 17.96
CA SER A 460 59.96 -13.87 19.22
C SER A 460 58.55 -14.49 19.24
N SER A 461 58.23 -15.17 20.33
CA SER A 461 56.91 -15.73 20.57
C SER A 461 55.80 -14.66 20.83
N ALA A 462 56.12 -13.40 20.60
CA ALA A 462 55.19 -12.28 20.72
C ALA A 462 54.87 -11.71 19.33
N GLY A 463 54.12 -12.46 18.53
CA GLY A 463 53.52 -11.96 17.30
C GLY A 463 52.24 -11.19 17.67
N GLY A 464 52.19 -9.91 17.36
CA GLY A 464 50.94 -9.14 17.50
C GLY A 464 50.11 -9.28 16.24
N SER A 465 48.87 -9.68 16.34
CA SER A 465 47.88 -9.56 15.26
C SER A 465 47.00 -8.35 15.48
N LEU A 466 46.87 -7.52 14.46
CA LEU A 466 45.92 -6.41 14.42
C LEU A 466 44.78 -6.82 13.52
N SER A 467 43.61 -6.90 14.08
CA SER A 467 42.38 -7.10 13.30
C SER A 467 41.52 -5.82 13.36
N TYR A 468 41.10 -5.32 12.24
CA TYR A 468 40.19 -4.19 12.17
C TYR A 468 39.15 -4.37 11.05
N SER A 469 37.95 -3.89 11.27
CA SER A 469 36.92 -3.80 10.23
C SER A 469 37.16 -2.55 9.40
N GLU A 470 37.18 -2.70 8.09
CA GLU A 470 37.16 -1.54 7.22
C GLU A 470 35.76 -0.90 7.20
N LYS A 471 35.72 0.41 6.94
CA LYS A 471 34.46 1.10 6.70
C LYS A 471 33.73 0.40 5.54
N PRO A 472 32.47 -0.05 5.72
CA PRO A 472 31.73 -0.66 4.63
C PRO A 472 31.66 0.23 3.40
N ASN A 473 31.98 -0.35 2.26
CA ASN A 473 31.88 0.31 0.96
C ASN A 473 30.54 -0.06 0.29
N THR A 474 29.44 0.11 1.02
CA THR A 474 28.09 -0.18 0.55
C THR A 474 27.08 0.59 1.39
N SER A 475 25.97 0.99 0.81
CA SER A 475 24.88 1.66 1.50
C SER A 475 23.85 0.69 2.11
N ILE A 476 24.01 -0.62 1.92
CA ILE A 476 23.09 -1.64 2.47
C ILE A 476 22.92 -1.51 3.98
N ILE A 477 23.95 -1.05 4.69
CA ILE A 477 23.94 -0.86 6.16
C ILE A 477 22.88 0.13 6.65
N SER A 478 22.41 1.01 5.79
CA SER A 478 21.35 1.98 6.10
C SER A 478 19.95 1.48 5.73
N THR A 479 19.83 0.26 5.22
CA THR A 479 18.58 -0.31 4.73
C THR A 479 17.96 -1.30 5.70
N LYS A 480 16.68 -1.59 5.50
CA LYS A 480 15.96 -2.64 6.22
C LYS A 480 16.48 -4.06 5.97
N LEU A 481 17.28 -4.26 4.92
CA LEU A 481 17.90 -5.55 4.62
C LEU A 481 18.83 -6.04 5.74
N MET A 482 19.38 -5.12 6.54
CA MET A 482 20.19 -5.47 7.70
C MET A 482 19.43 -6.23 8.81
N GLU A 483 18.12 -6.27 8.74
CA GLU A 483 17.26 -6.98 9.69
C GLU A 483 17.04 -8.45 9.32
N THR A 484 17.47 -8.91 8.13
CA THR A 484 17.39 -10.30 7.70
C THR A 484 18.36 -11.18 8.49
N GLU A 485 18.06 -12.48 8.60
CA GLU A 485 18.87 -13.43 9.36
C GLU A 485 20.28 -13.54 8.77
N GLU A 486 20.40 -13.59 7.45
CA GLU A 486 21.67 -13.69 6.75
C GLU A 486 22.56 -12.47 7.02
N MET A 487 22.01 -11.25 6.95
CA MET A 487 22.79 -10.04 7.22
C MET A 487 23.17 -9.91 8.69
N ARG A 488 22.34 -10.40 9.61
CA ARG A 488 22.65 -10.42 11.04
C ARG A 488 23.81 -11.31 11.39
N SER A 489 23.96 -12.43 10.70
CA SER A 489 25.09 -13.34 10.92
C SER A 489 26.43 -12.61 10.77
N ILE A 490 26.53 -11.69 9.81
CA ILE A 490 27.70 -10.84 9.59
C ILE A 490 27.80 -9.74 10.66
N GLN A 491 26.70 -9.12 11.03
CA GLN A 491 26.67 -8.03 11.98
C GLN A 491 27.09 -8.47 13.39
N TYR A 492 26.65 -9.65 13.84
CA TYR A 492 26.99 -10.21 15.13
C TYR A 492 28.52 -10.45 15.25
N ILE A 493 29.13 -10.98 14.21
CA ILE A 493 30.55 -11.31 14.17
C ILE A 493 31.43 -10.04 14.16
N ILE A 494 31.00 -9.02 13.40
CA ILE A 494 31.68 -7.72 13.39
C ILE A 494 31.69 -7.08 14.79
N ASN A 495 30.59 -7.23 15.55
CA ASN A 495 30.44 -6.63 16.87
C ASN A 495 31.14 -7.43 18.00
N SER A 496 31.38 -8.74 17.85
CA SER A 496 31.84 -9.60 18.94
C SER A 496 33.36 -9.64 19.10
N ASN A 497 34.15 -9.39 18.06
CA ASN A 497 35.58 -9.68 18.06
C ASN A 497 36.53 -8.48 18.06
N ILE A 498 36.03 -7.24 18.16
CA ILE A 498 36.90 -6.08 18.04
C ILE A 498 36.94 -5.27 19.33
N SER A 499 37.99 -5.46 20.10
CA SER A 499 38.37 -4.66 21.28
C SER A 499 39.10 -3.35 20.91
N SER A 500 38.80 -2.74 19.77
CA SER A 500 39.43 -1.51 19.30
C SER A 500 38.61 -0.27 19.70
N PRO A 501 39.22 0.85 20.06
CA PRO A 501 38.52 2.11 20.40
C PRO A 501 37.68 2.64 19.21
N PHE A 502 37.91 2.19 17.98
CA PHE A 502 37.07 2.51 16.83
C PHE A 502 35.76 1.74 16.79
N THR A 503 35.55 0.71 17.63
CA THR A 503 34.30 -0.05 17.70
C THR A 503 33.12 0.71 18.28
N ASP A 504 33.35 1.81 18.98
CA ASP A 504 32.25 2.60 19.57
C ASP A 504 31.37 3.25 18.52
N TYR A 505 31.89 3.53 17.34
CA TYR A 505 31.09 4.03 16.21
C TYR A 505 30.05 2.99 15.71
N TRP A 506 30.38 1.71 15.81
CA TRP A 506 29.50 0.61 15.43
C TRP A 506 28.62 0.14 16.60
N LYS A 507 29.08 0.24 17.84
CA LYS A 507 28.28 -0.05 19.05
C LYS A 507 27.11 0.88 19.21
N LEU A 508 27.19 2.14 18.76
CA LEU A 508 26.07 3.10 18.77
C LEU A 508 24.89 2.66 17.90
N ARG A 509 25.08 1.70 17.01
CA ARG A 509 24.03 1.03 16.27
C ARG A 509 23.87 -0.43 16.63
N SER A 510 24.15 -0.82 17.89
CA SER A 510 23.75 -2.14 18.36
C SER A 510 22.23 -2.24 18.30
N VAL A 511 21.78 -2.84 17.25
CA VAL A 511 20.39 -3.13 16.94
C VAL A 511 19.90 -4.28 17.85
N SER A 512 20.03 -4.07 19.17
CA SER A 512 19.62 -5.03 20.19
C SER A 512 18.09 -5.13 20.35
N SER A 513 17.33 -4.38 19.57
CA SER A 513 15.86 -4.30 19.69
C SER A 513 15.09 -4.41 18.37
N LEU A 514 15.75 -4.68 17.23
CA LEU A 514 15.02 -4.88 15.98
C LEU A 514 14.34 -6.25 15.96
N ASN A 515 13.05 -6.24 15.65
CA ASN A 515 12.30 -7.45 15.38
C ASN A 515 12.98 -8.22 14.24
N ILE A 516 13.35 -9.46 14.52
CA ILE A 516 13.96 -10.34 13.51
C ILE A 516 12.89 -10.65 12.49
N SER A 517 13.12 -10.25 11.24
CA SER A 517 12.34 -10.75 10.13
C SER A 517 12.69 -12.23 9.96
N SER A 518 11.72 -13.11 9.99
CA SER A 518 11.88 -14.53 9.62
C SER A 518 11.92 -14.71 8.10
N THR A 519 11.85 -13.62 7.34
CA THR A 519 11.87 -13.66 5.87
C THR A 519 13.31 -13.76 5.36
N PRO A 520 13.58 -14.66 4.39
CA PRO A 520 14.91 -14.79 3.79
C PRO A 520 15.27 -13.52 3.00
N LEU A 521 16.55 -13.24 2.87
CA LEU A 521 17.07 -12.06 2.18
C LEU A 521 16.53 -11.94 0.74
N SER A 522 16.39 -13.06 0.01
CA SER A 522 15.84 -13.06 -1.35
C SER A 522 14.43 -12.44 -1.40
N LYS A 523 13.55 -12.86 -0.49
CA LYS A 523 12.18 -12.33 -0.42
C LYS A 523 12.13 -10.89 0.05
N THR A 524 12.98 -10.53 1.01
CA THR A 524 13.06 -9.14 1.49
C THR A 524 13.55 -8.19 0.39
N LEU A 525 14.51 -8.63 -0.46
CA LEU A 525 14.94 -7.86 -1.64
C LEU A 525 13.79 -7.67 -2.64
N GLU A 526 13.05 -8.73 -2.94
CA GLU A 526 11.90 -8.68 -3.85
C GLU A 526 10.80 -7.76 -3.33
N GLU A 527 10.46 -7.86 -2.04
CA GLU A 527 9.45 -7.01 -1.39
C GLU A 527 9.89 -5.55 -1.34
N LEU A 528 11.17 -5.29 -1.02
CA LEU A 528 11.70 -3.95 -0.98
C LEU A 528 11.66 -3.28 -2.36
N PHE A 529 12.02 -4.00 -3.41
CA PHE A 529 11.94 -3.51 -4.78
C PHE A 529 10.48 -3.28 -5.22
N GLN A 530 9.57 -4.16 -4.83
CA GLN A 530 8.13 -3.96 -5.02
C GLN A 530 7.64 -2.69 -4.32
N ASN A 531 8.07 -2.45 -3.09
CA ASN A 531 7.73 -1.24 -2.34
C ASN A 531 8.25 0.02 -3.05
N VAL A 532 9.43 -0.05 -3.68
CA VAL A 532 9.94 1.02 -4.56
C VAL A 532 8.97 1.26 -5.71
N THR A 533 8.57 0.21 -6.43
CA THR A 533 7.66 0.31 -7.59
C THR A 533 6.34 1.00 -7.23
N PHE A 534 5.73 0.65 -6.10
CA PHE A 534 4.51 1.31 -5.62
C PHE A 534 4.76 2.75 -5.15
N SER A 535 5.90 3.00 -4.50
CA SER A 535 6.25 4.33 -3.97
C SER A 535 6.48 5.39 -5.05
N LEU A 536 6.71 4.99 -6.29
CA LEU A 536 6.80 5.91 -7.42
C LEU A 536 5.50 6.70 -7.62
N MET A 537 4.35 6.14 -7.23
CA MET A 537 3.06 6.86 -7.25
C MET A 537 3.04 8.08 -6.33
N SER A 538 3.93 8.15 -5.32
CA SER A 538 4.06 9.30 -4.41
C SER A 538 5.02 10.37 -4.91
N SER A 539 5.82 10.08 -5.94
CA SER A 539 6.96 10.92 -6.34
C SER A 539 6.61 12.07 -7.28
N GLY A 540 5.38 12.14 -7.79
CA GLY A 540 5.01 13.10 -8.83
C GLY A 540 5.59 12.78 -10.23
N MET A 541 6.11 11.58 -10.45
CA MET A 541 6.60 11.08 -11.75
C MET A 541 5.43 10.46 -12.56
N PHE A 542 4.36 11.19 -12.73
CA PHE A 542 3.09 10.74 -13.34
C PHE A 542 3.09 10.94 -14.85
#